data_4bccbe6c74b7e19602726af5ab30e78c
#
_entry.id   4bccbe6c74b7e19602726af5ab30e78c
#
_cell.length_a   1.000
_cell.length_b   1.000
_cell.length_c   1.000
_cell.angle_alpha   90.00
_cell.angle_beta   90.00
_cell.angle_gamma   90.00
#
_symmetry.space_group_name_H-M   'P 1'
#
loop_
_entity.id
_entity.type
_entity.pdbx_description
1 polymer ?
#
loop_
_entity_poly.entity_id
_entity_poly.type
_entity_poly.pdbx_seq_one_letter_code
_entity_poly.pdbx_strand_id
1 'polypeptide(L)'
;IQPQKLLGICHFLAAIFMLGCWWIGYNTGLGNQIQEKGIFIALYTLSVAFYMPTLALSNTVAFATLKRNGYDTIKDFPPIRVLGTVGFIAAMWFVNCAAYTAEDGFFFSVPSESRFQYSFMQFFVSGVLGLVLALYAITLPQCAIAEKGKSMSLYESLGLNAFKLFGQKRMALFFIFSMLLGMSLQVTNG
;
A
#
# COMPACT_ATOMS: atom_id res chain seq x y z
N ILE A 1 -12.47 3.26 -16.34
CA ILE A 1 -12.43 2.13 -15.37
C ILE A 1 -12.94 2.66 -14.03
N GLN A 2 -13.77 1.89 -13.35
CA GLN A 2 -14.27 2.25 -12.02
C GLN A 2 -13.12 2.22 -11.00
N PRO A 3 -13.01 3.22 -10.09
CA PRO A 3 -11.89 3.30 -9.15
C PRO A 3 -11.69 2.05 -8.30
N GLN A 4 -12.78 1.42 -7.83
CA GLN A 4 -12.70 0.20 -7.03
C GLN A 4 -12.16 -1.00 -7.82
N LYS A 5 -12.48 -1.13 -9.11
CA LYS A 5 -11.92 -2.19 -9.96
C LYS A 5 -10.43 -1.96 -10.22
N LEU A 6 -10.05 -0.71 -10.44
CA LEU A 6 -8.65 -0.36 -10.61
C LEU A 6 -7.85 -0.64 -9.33
N LEU A 7 -8.43 -0.31 -8.16
CA LEU A 7 -7.87 -0.64 -6.85
C LEU A 7 -7.61 -2.15 -6.70
N GLY A 8 -8.61 -2.98 -7.06
CA GLY A 8 -8.47 -4.44 -7.02
C GLY A 8 -7.38 -4.97 -7.96
N ILE A 9 -7.31 -4.46 -9.19
CA ILE A 9 -6.28 -4.85 -10.16
C ILE A 9 -4.89 -4.46 -9.65
N CYS A 10 -4.71 -3.26 -9.12
CA CYS A 10 -3.43 -2.81 -8.57
C CYS A 10 -2.98 -3.67 -7.39
N HIS A 11 -3.88 -3.99 -6.45
CA HIS A 11 -3.56 -4.89 -5.34
C HIS A 11 -3.23 -6.31 -5.80
N PHE A 12 -3.95 -6.82 -6.80
CA PHE A 12 -3.70 -8.14 -7.37
C PHE A 12 -2.30 -8.23 -8.01
N LEU A 13 -1.94 -7.26 -8.85
CA LEU A 13 -0.62 -7.22 -9.48
C LEU A 13 0.49 -7.04 -8.45
N ALA A 14 0.33 -6.12 -7.50
CA ALA A 14 1.30 -5.93 -6.43
C ALA A 14 1.51 -7.22 -5.62
N ALA A 15 0.42 -7.94 -5.31
CA ALA A 15 0.47 -9.19 -4.56
C ALA A 15 1.21 -10.31 -5.33
N ILE A 16 0.97 -10.45 -6.63
CA ILE A 16 1.67 -11.45 -7.47
C ILE A 16 3.18 -11.20 -7.45
N PHE A 17 3.61 -9.96 -7.64
CA PHE A 17 5.03 -9.62 -7.60
C PHE A 17 5.63 -9.84 -6.21
N MET A 18 4.90 -9.57 -5.15
CA MET A 18 5.34 -9.83 -3.78
C MET A 18 5.49 -11.32 -3.49
N LEU A 19 4.56 -12.16 -3.97
CA LEU A 19 4.67 -13.62 -3.90
C LEU A 19 5.84 -14.13 -4.75
N GLY A 20 6.13 -13.50 -5.89
CA GLY A 20 7.32 -13.76 -6.68
C GLY A 20 8.61 -13.49 -5.91
N CYS A 21 8.68 -12.38 -5.16
CA CYS A 21 9.81 -12.09 -4.27
C CYS A 21 9.98 -13.17 -3.19
N TRP A 22 8.88 -13.59 -2.57
CA TRP A 22 8.90 -14.69 -1.61
C TRP A 22 9.42 -15.98 -2.23
N TRP A 23 8.93 -16.35 -3.41
CA TRP A 23 9.32 -17.58 -4.12
C TRP A 23 10.82 -17.61 -4.43
N ILE A 24 11.34 -16.51 -4.99
CA ILE A 24 12.77 -16.40 -5.28
C ILE A 24 13.57 -16.45 -3.98
N GLY A 25 13.19 -15.66 -2.98
CA GLY A 25 13.87 -15.63 -1.70
C GLY A 25 13.90 -16.99 -1.00
N TYR A 26 12.80 -17.72 -1.02
CA TYR A 26 12.70 -19.04 -0.41
C TYR A 26 13.54 -20.09 -1.12
N ASN A 27 13.57 -20.11 -2.46
CA ASN A 27 14.29 -21.14 -3.23
C ASN A 27 15.77 -20.84 -3.42
N THR A 28 16.17 -19.54 -3.46
CA THR A 28 17.56 -19.16 -3.76
C THR A 28 18.28 -18.53 -2.58
N GLY A 29 17.57 -18.22 -1.52
CA GLY A 29 18.02 -17.37 -0.43
C GLY A 29 18.42 -18.06 0.85
N LEU A 30 18.80 -19.33 0.83
CA LEU A 30 19.41 -19.98 2.00
C LEU A 30 20.79 -19.38 2.26
N GLY A 31 20.81 -18.38 3.14
CA GLY A 31 21.99 -17.67 3.62
C GLY A 31 22.48 -16.55 2.70
N ASN A 32 22.18 -15.32 3.05
CA ASN A 32 22.78 -14.03 2.67
C ASN A 32 23.16 -13.75 1.19
N GLN A 33 22.93 -14.66 0.25
CA GLN A 33 23.26 -14.47 -1.16
C GLN A 33 22.10 -14.91 -2.05
N ILE A 34 21.18 -13.98 -2.30
CA ILE A 34 20.23 -14.14 -3.41
C ILE A 34 21.06 -14.11 -4.69
N GLN A 35 21.19 -15.24 -5.38
CA GLN A 35 21.94 -15.32 -6.64
C GLN A 35 21.33 -14.43 -7.72
N GLU A 36 20.01 -14.21 -7.69
CA GLU A 36 19.28 -13.42 -8.65
C GLU A 36 18.82 -12.07 -8.08
N LYS A 37 19.74 -11.31 -7.46
CA LYS A 37 19.45 -10.00 -6.86
C LYS A 37 18.74 -9.04 -7.81
N GLY A 38 19.12 -9.06 -9.10
CA GLY A 38 18.50 -8.17 -10.09
C GLY A 38 17.01 -8.45 -10.31
N ILE A 39 16.63 -9.72 -10.41
CA ILE A 39 15.23 -10.13 -10.59
C ILE A 39 14.41 -9.83 -9.33
N PHE A 40 14.98 -10.10 -8.16
CA PHE A 40 14.33 -9.77 -6.87
C PHE A 40 14.03 -8.28 -6.75
N ILE A 41 15.01 -7.42 -7.03
CA ILE A 41 14.86 -5.96 -7.00
C ILE A 41 13.82 -5.52 -8.03
N ALA A 42 13.83 -6.08 -9.24
CA ALA A 42 12.87 -5.75 -10.28
C ALA A 42 11.42 -6.10 -9.85
N LEU A 43 11.19 -7.30 -9.32
CA LEU A 43 9.88 -7.74 -8.83
C LEU A 43 9.40 -6.87 -7.66
N TYR A 44 10.29 -6.56 -6.72
CA TYR A 44 9.97 -5.68 -5.60
C TYR A 44 9.59 -4.28 -6.09
N THR A 45 10.36 -3.71 -7.00
CA THR A 45 10.09 -2.39 -7.60
C THR A 45 8.76 -2.36 -8.33
N LEU A 46 8.44 -3.42 -9.10
CA LEU A 46 7.15 -3.55 -9.77
C LEU A 46 6.00 -3.67 -8.77
N SER A 47 6.17 -4.45 -7.71
CA SER A 47 5.17 -4.53 -6.64
C SER A 47 4.88 -3.16 -6.03
N VAL A 48 5.92 -2.39 -5.69
CA VAL A 48 5.78 -1.04 -5.14
C VAL A 48 5.13 -0.09 -6.14
N ALA A 49 5.49 -0.18 -7.42
CA ALA A 49 4.91 0.66 -8.48
C ALA A 49 3.39 0.48 -8.61
N PHE A 50 2.88 -0.76 -8.47
CA PHE A 50 1.45 -1.03 -8.46
C PHE A 50 0.79 -0.75 -7.10
N TYR A 51 1.53 -0.86 -6.00
CA TYR A 51 1.00 -0.59 -4.67
C TYR A 51 0.80 0.92 -4.40
N MET A 52 1.73 1.77 -4.82
CA MET A 52 1.67 3.22 -4.53
C MET A 52 0.37 3.90 -4.99
N PRO A 53 -0.16 3.64 -6.20
CA PRO A 53 -1.44 4.22 -6.62
C PRO A 53 -2.63 3.79 -5.76
N THR A 54 -2.55 2.62 -5.09
CA THR A 54 -3.67 2.12 -4.26
C THR A 54 -3.96 3.03 -3.06
N LEU A 55 -2.96 3.74 -2.54
CA LEU A 55 -3.13 4.70 -1.44
C LEU A 55 -4.05 5.86 -1.85
N ALA A 56 -3.88 6.40 -3.05
CA ALA A 56 -4.73 7.46 -3.57
C ALA A 56 -6.12 6.92 -3.96
N LEU A 57 -6.17 5.73 -4.58
CA LEU A 57 -7.42 5.09 -4.98
C LEU A 57 -8.28 4.71 -3.77
N SER A 58 -7.69 4.21 -2.69
CA SER A 58 -8.43 3.88 -1.46
C SER A 58 -9.08 5.12 -0.84
N ASN A 59 -8.35 6.25 -0.78
CA ASN A 59 -8.92 7.50 -0.33
C ASN A 59 -10.08 7.98 -1.24
N THR A 60 -9.92 7.86 -2.56
CA THR A 60 -10.95 8.22 -3.52
C THR A 60 -12.22 7.39 -3.33
N VAL A 61 -12.07 6.08 -3.15
CA VAL A 61 -13.20 5.17 -2.91
C VAL A 61 -13.86 5.49 -1.56
N ALA A 62 -13.08 5.76 -0.51
CA ALA A 62 -13.60 6.13 0.79
C ALA A 62 -14.41 7.44 0.75
N PHE A 63 -13.89 8.48 0.10
CA PHE A 63 -14.62 9.74 -0.08
C PHE A 63 -15.90 9.57 -0.91
N ALA A 64 -15.85 8.80 -1.99
CA ALA A 64 -17.02 8.53 -2.82
C ALA A 64 -18.10 7.78 -2.04
N THR A 65 -17.69 6.80 -1.21
CA THR A 65 -18.60 6.02 -0.37
C THR A 65 -19.24 6.86 0.72
N LEU A 66 -18.47 7.70 1.42
CA LEU A 66 -18.98 8.63 2.43
C LEU A 66 -20.00 9.58 1.82
N LYS A 67 -19.64 10.23 0.73
CA LYS A 67 -20.53 11.18 0.03
C LYS A 67 -21.83 10.54 -0.46
N ARG A 68 -21.75 9.30 -0.96
CA ARG A 68 -22.94 8.56 -1.41
C ARG A 68 -23.90 8.25 -0.28
N ASN A 69 -23.39 8.01 0.93
CA ASN A 69 -24.19 7.71 2.11
C ASN A 69 -24.58 8.96 2.91
N GLY A 70 -24.32 10.17 2.38
CA GLY A 70 -24.70 11.43 3.02
C GLY A 70 -23.81 11.85 4.19
N TYR A 71 -22.67 11.22 4.39
CA TYR A 71 -21.71 11.58 5.42
C TYR A 71 -20.82 12.77 5.00
N ASP A 72 -20.37 13.53 5.99
CA ASP A 72 -19.43 14.63 5.79
C ASP A 72 -18.00 14.09 5.65
N THR A 73 -17.42 14.24 4.46
CA THR A 73 -16.06 13.76 4.19
C THR A 73 -14.99 14.43 5.06
N ILE A 74 -15.23 15.63 5.58
CA ILE A 74 -14.27 16.34 6.43
C ILE A 74 -14.32 15.82 7.87
N LYS A 75 -15.52 15.53 8.40
CA LYS A 75 -15.71 15.09 9.78
C LYS A 75 -15.56 13.59 9.94
N ASP A 76 -16.09 12.81 8.98
CA ASP A 76 -16.24 11.36 9.14
C ASP A 76 -15.06 10.57 8.56
N PHE A 77 -14.23 11.15 7.67
CA PHE A 77 -13.08 10.48 7.11
C PHE A 77 -11.91 10.29 8.11
N PRO A 78 -11.55 11.26 8.97
CA PRO A 78 -10.43 11.08 9.89
C PRO A 78 -10.56 9.86 10.81
N PRO A 79 -11.70 9.57 11.45
CA PRO A 79 -11.89 8.37 12.26
C PRO A 79 -11.68 7.07 11.46
N ILE A 80 -12.15 7.03 10.21
CA ILE A 80 -11.98 5.87 9.33
C ILE A 80 -10.48 5.65 9.03
N ARG A 81 -9.74 6.72 8.79
CA ARG A 81 -8.29 6.64 8.54
C ARG A 81 -7.51 6.10 9.75
N VAL A 82 -7.97 6.39 10.98
CA VAL A 82 -7.35 5.84 12.21
C VAL A 82 -7.42 4.32 12.22
N LEU A 83 -8.49 3.70 11.72
CA LEU A 83 -8.58 2.24 11.59
C LEU A 83 -7.48 1.66 10.69
N GLY A 84 -7.08 2.39 9.64
CA GLY A 84 -5.94 2.03 8.81
C GLY A 84 -4.62 1.99 9.61
N THR A 85 -4.42 2.95 10.50
CA THR A 85 -3.25 2.97 11.39
C THR A 85 -3.28 1.79 12.38
N VAL A 86 -4.44 1.46 12.93
CA VAL A 86 -4.61 0.28 13.81
C VAL A 86 -4.28 -1.01 13.04
N GLY A 87 -4.77 -1.15 11.81
CA GLY A 87 -4.45 -2.28 10.93
C GLY A 87 -2.95 -2.39 10.64
N PHE A 88 -2.29 -1.25 10.38
CA PHE A 88 -0.84 -1.20 10.18
C PHE A 88 -0.07 -1.67 11.43
N ILE A 89 -0.44 -1.19 12.62
CA ILE A 89 0.18 -1.61 13.88
C ILE A 89 -0.02 -3.12 14.11
N ALA A 90 -1.23 -3.63 13.88
CA ALA A 90 -1.55 -5.04 14.02
C ALA A 90 -0.73 -5.91 13.06
N ALA A 91 -0.58 -5.50 11.80
CA ALA A 91 0.23 -6.20 10.81
C ALA A 91 1.72 -6.19 11.18
N MET A 92 2.24 -5.04 11.61
CA MET A 92 3.62 -4.95 12.10
C MET A 92 3.86 -5.85 13.31
N TRP A 93 2.95 -5.80 14.28
CA TRP A 93 3.06 -6.66 15.46
C TRP A 93 3.03 -8.15 15.07
N PHE A 94 2.13 -8.55 14.17
CA PHE A 94 2.06 -9.91 13.66
C PHE A 94 3.39 -10.35 13.02
N VAL A 95 3.94 -9.59 12.08
CA VAL A 95 5.18 -9.92 11.38
C VAL A 95 6.38 -9.95 12.32
N ASN A 96 6.35 -9.11 13.36
CA ASN A 96 7.43 -9.05 14.36
C ASN A 96 7.38 -10.18 15.39
N CYS A 97 6.22 -10.74 15.68
CA CYS A 97 6.04 -11.75 16.70
C CYS A 97 5.85 -13.16 16.15
N ALA A 98 5.35 -13.28 14.91
CA ALA A 98 5.16 -14.56 14.27
C ALA A 98 6.48 -15.14 13.78
N ALA A 99 6.65 -16.44 14.00
CA ALA A 99 7.78 -17.23 13.52
C ALA A 99 7.29 -18.57 12.98
N TYR A 100 8.05 -19.14 12.06
CA TYR A 100 7.79 -20.45 11.50
C TYR A 100 9.11 -21.20 11.34
N THR A 101 9.18 -22.40 11.92
CA THR A 101 10.26 -23.35 11.70
C THR A 101 9.68 -24.66 11.21
N ALA A 102 10.50 -25.45 10.49
CA ALA A 102 10.05 -26.75 10.00
C ALA A 102 9.84 -27.77 11.14
N GLU A 103 10.49 -27.56 12.28
CA GLU A 103 10.43 -28.46 13.45
C GLU A 103 9.24 -28.11 14.37
N ASP A 104 9.06 -26.81 14.69
CA ASP A 104 8.06 -26.37 15.66
C ASP A 104 6.76 -25.85 15.01
N GLY A 105 6.74 -25.70 13.68
CA GLY A 105 5.62 -25.14 12.95
C GLY A 105 5.48 -23.63 13.19
N PHE A 106 4.23 -23.16 13.27
CA PHE A 106 3.90 -21.75 13.48
C PHE A 106 3.80 -21.46 14.99
N PHE A 107 4.52 -20.46 15.46
CA PHE A 107 4.46 -20.01 16.85
C PHE A 107 4.67 -18.50 17.00
N PHE A 108 4.25 -17.96 18.14
CA PHE A 108 4.54 -16.57 18.52
C PHE A 108 5.69 -16.55 19.53
N SER A 109 6.76 -15.87 19.18
CA SER A 109 7.96 -15.76 20.04
C SER A 109 8.51 -14.34 20.03
N VAL A 110 9.08 -13.91 21.15
CA VAL A 110 9.82 -12.67 21.32
C VAL A 110 11.12 -13.01 22.04
N PRO A 111 12.27 -12.56 21.60
CA PRO A 111 12.80 -12.28 20.27
C PRO A 111 13.50 -13.53 19.69
N SER A 112 13.25 -13.90 18.45
CA SER A 112 13.93 -14.99 17.78
C SER A 112 14.39 -14.58 16.37
N GLU A 113 15.49 -15.14 15.89
CA GLU A 113 16.02 -14.92 14.53
C GLU A 113 15.08 -15.49 13.45
N SER A 114 14.19 -16.41 13.82
CA SER A 114 13.22 -17.06 12.92
C SER A 114 11.93 -16.26 12.69
N ARG A 115 11.84 -15.03 13.19
CA ARG A 115 10.66 -14.16 12.96
C ARG A 115 10.47 -13.85 11.48
N PHE A 116 9.21 -13.65 11.09
CA PHE A 116 8.85 -13.30 9.71
C PHE A 116 9.55 -12.05 9.20
N GLN A 117 9.83 -11.09 10.09
CA GLN A 117 10.58 -9.87 9.78
C GLN A 117 11.99 -10.15 9.20
N TYR A 118 12.66 -11.21 9.65
CA TYR A 118 14.01 -11.56 9.19
C TYR A 118 14.02 -12.66 8.13
N SER A 119 12.87 -13.14 7.73
CA SER A 119 12.69 -14.18 6.74
C SER A 119 11.92 -13.68 5.52
N PHE A 120 11.98 -14.43 4.42
CA PHE A 120 11.18 -14.13 3.23
C PHE A 120 9.68 -14.31 3.45
N MET A 121 9.24 -14.85 4.60
CA MET A 121 7.83 -15.00 4.97
C MET A 121 7.09 -13.65 5.07
N GLN A 122 7.79 -12.55 5.35
CA GLN A 122 7.19 -11.21 5.29
C GLN A 122 6.59 -10.89 3.91
N PHE A 123 7.26 -11.30 2.82
CA PHE A 123 6.76 -11.10 1.45
C PHE A 123 5.56 -12.00 1.15
N PHE A 124 5.56 -13.22 1.70
CA PHE A 124 4.41 -14.13 1.61
C PHE A 124 3.18 -13.53 2.30
N VAL A 125 3.31 -13.09 3.55
CA VAL A 125 2.22 -12.45 4.31
C VAL A 125 1.70 -11.23 3.56
N SER A 126 2.59 -10.36 3.08
CA SER A 126 2.20 -9.17 2.31
C SER A 126 1.47 -9.54 1.02
N GLY A 127 1.93 -10.55 0.29
CA GLY A 127 1.29 -11.05 -0.92
C GLY A 127 -0.10 -11.61 -0.67
N VAL A 128 -0.26 -12.44 0.38
CA VAL A 128 -1.57 -13.00 0.75
C VAL A 128 -2.55 -11.91 1.16
N LEU A 129 -2.12 -10.96 1.99
CA LEU A 129 -2.98 -9.82 2.37
C LEU A 129 -3.36 -8.97 1.16
N GLY A 130 -2.44 -8.77 0.21
CA GLY A 130 -2.71 -8.09 -1.05
C GLY A 130 -3.77 -8.80 -1.91
N LEU A 131 -3.75 -10.15 -1.97
CA LEU A 131 -4.78 -10.93 -2.66
C LEU A 131 -6.14 -10.81 -1.96
N VAL A 132 -6.17 -10.87 -0.63
CA VAL A 132 -7.40 -10.67 0.15
C VAL A 132 -7.98 -9.28 -0.11
N LEU A 133 -7.14 -8.24 -0.13
CA LEU A 133 -7.57 -6.88 -0.46
C LEU A 133 -8.07 -6.76 -1.90
N ALA A 134 -7.45 -7.44 -2.87
CA ALA A 134 -7.90 -7.47 -4.25
C ALA A 134 -9.30 -8.09 -4.37
N LEU A 135 -9.56 -9.20 -3.68
CA LEU A 135 -10.88 -9.83 -3.64
C LEU A 135 -11.90 -8.93 -2.93
N TYR A 136 -11.50 -8.32 -1.80
CA TYR A 136 -12.36 -7.39 -1.08
C TYR A 136 -12.72 -6.16 -1.92
N ALA A 137 -11.81 -5.67 -2.74
CA ALA A 137 -12.07 -4.52 -3.62
C ALA A 137 -13.22 -4.77 -4.62
N ILE A 138 -13.51 -6.02 -4.97
CA ILE A 138 -14.65 -6.40 -5.83
C ILE A 138 -15.98 -6.16 -5.11
N THR A 139 -16.01 -6.30 -3.78
CA THR A 139 -17.22 -6.13 -2.96
C THR A 139 -17.54 -4.67 -2.65
N LEU A 140 -16.60 -3.75 -2.93
CA LEU A 140 -16.78 -2.33 -2.67
C LEU A 140 -17.92 -1.73 -3.53
N PRO A 141 -18.68 -0.75 -2.98
CA PRO A 141 -19.77 -0.12 -3.68
C PRO A 141 -19.26 0.60 -4.93
N GLN A 142 -20.05 0.56 -5.99
CA GLN A 142 -19.69 1.19 -7.24
C GLN A 142 -19.57 2.71 -7.07
N CYS A 143 -18.39 3.24 -7.32
CA CYS A 143 -18.16 4.67 -7.34
C CYS A 143 -18.62 5.26 -8.69
N ALA A 144 -19.18 6.47 -8.66
CA ALA A 144 -19.54 7.19 -9.86
C ALA A 144 -18.30 7.42 -10.74
N ILE A 145 -18.42 7.08 -12.02
CA ILE A 145 -17.39 7.39 -13.01
C ILE A 145 -17.61 8.85 -13.41
N ALA A 146 -16.53 9.62 -13.54
CA ALA A 146 -16.60 10.95 -14.15
C ALA A 146 -17.27 10.84 -15.53
N GLU A 147 -18.17 11.77 -15.83
CA GLU A 147 -18.95 11.76 -17.07
C GLU A 147 -18.03 11.62 -18.29
N LYS A 148 -18.38 10.66 -19.16
CA LYS A 148 -17.74 10.51 -20.48
C LYS A 148 -18.01 11.80 -21.27
N GLY A 149 -17.00 12.60 -21.49
CA GLY A 149 -17.13 13.77 -22.36
C GLY A 149 -16.22 14.94 -22.06
N LYS A 150 -15.66 15.06 -20.89
CA LYS A 150 -14.58 16.00 -20.67
C LYS A 150 -13.26 15.28 -20.93
N SER A 151 -12.67 15.53 -22.10
CA SER A 151 -11.27 15.20 -22.35
C SER A 151 -10.43 15.97 -21.33
N MET A 152 -10.10 15.31 -20.22
CA MET A 152 -9.15 15.88 -19.28
C MET A 152 -7.81 15.98 -20.00
N SER A 153 -7.25 17.17 -20.06
CA SER A 153 -5.87 17.39 -20.53
C SER A 153 -4.95 16.46 -19.71
N LEU A 154 -3.88 15.96 -20.34
CA LEU A 154 -2.83 15.21 -19.61
C LEU A 154 -2.34 15.98 -18.38
N TYR A 155 -2.31 17.30 -18.49
CA TYR A 155 -1.97 18.21 -17.41
C TYR A 155 -2.93 18.12 -16.20
N GLU A 156 -4.21 17.97 -16.46
CA GLU A 156 -5.24 17.78 -15.42
C GLU A 156 -5.24 16.35 -14.88
N SER A 157 -5.03 15.37 -15.75
CA SER A 157 -4.96 13.96 -15.37
C SER A 157 -3.78 13.66 -14.45
N LEU A 158 -2.67 14.35 -14.62
CA LEU A 158 -1.47 14.27 -13.77
C LEU A 158 -1.57 15.13 -12.51
N GLY A 159 -2.66 15.85 -12.32
CA GLY A 159 -2.85 16.73 -11.16
C GLY A 159 -1.91 17.94 -11.12
N LEU A 160 -1.27 18.28 -12.27
CA LEU A 160 -0.31 19.40 -12.36
C LEU A 160 -0.95 20.76 -12.07
N ASN A 161 -2.30 20.83 -12.12
CA ASN A 161 -3.03 22.02 -11.67
C ASN A 161 -2.80 22.32 -10.18
N ALA A 162 -2.44 21.32 -9.36
CA ALA A 162 -2.08 21.53 -7.96
C ALA A 162 -0.84 22.43 -7.80
N PHE A 163 0.07 22.43 -8.78
CA PHE A 163 1.23 23.32 -8.76
C PHE A 163 0.87 24.81 -8.84
N LYS A 164 -0.31 25.16 -9.35
CA LYS A 164 -0.81 26.55 -9.32
C LYS A 164 -1.02 27.05 -7.88
N LEU A 165 -1.25 26.14 -6.92
CA LEU A 165 -1.41 26.48 -5.49
C LEU A 165 -0.07 26.96 -4.88
N PHE A 166 1.08 26.59 -5.46
CA PHE A 166 2.39 27.11 -5.01
C PHE A 166 2.55 28.61 -5.23
N GLY A 167 1.73 29.23 -6.06
CA GLY A 167 1.68 30.71 -6.19
C GLY A 167 1.25 31.42 -4.90
N GLN A 168 0.58 30.71 -4.00
CA GLN A 168 0.20 31.23 -2.68
C GLN A 168 1.26 30.83 -1.65
N LYS A 169 1.97 31.81 -1.05
CA LYS A 169 3.05 31.56 -0.07
C LYS A 169 2.66 30.62 1.07
N ARG A 170 1.44 30.74 1.60
CA ARG A 170 0.94 29.84 2.67
C ARG A 170 0.81 28.39 2.22
N MET A 171 0.32 28.18 1.01
CA MET A 171 0.17 26.83 0.45
C MET A 171 1.54 26.23 0.10
N ALA A 172 2.46 27.04 -0.47
CA ALA A 172 3.82 26.59 -0.73
C ALA A 172 4.54 26.14 0.55
N LEU A 173 4.45 26.92 1.63
CA LEU A 173 4.99 26.54 2.93
C LEU A 173 4.36 25.25 3.48
N PHE A 174 3.05 25.10 3.34
CA PHE A 174 2.36 23.86 3.75
C PHE A 174 2.86 22.64 2.97
N PHE A 175 3.06 22.73 1.66
CA PHE A 175 3.60 21.65 0.85
C PHE A 175 5.04 21.29 1.24
N ILE A 176 5.90 22.30 1.45
CA ILE A 176 7.28 22.08 1.92
C ILE A 176 7.27 21.39 3.28
N PHE A 177 6.45 21.87 4.22
CA PHE A 177 6.29 21.24 5.53
C PHE A 177 5.85 19.78 5.41
N SER A 178 4.82 19.49 4.60
CA SER A 178 4.32 18.13 4.38
C SER A 178 5.38 17.21 3.76
N MET A 179 6.19 17.74 2.85
CA MET A 179 7.30 17.01 2.25
C MET A 179 8.39 16.67 3.28
N LEU A 180 8.79 17.66 4.09
CA LEU A 180 9.77 17.46 5.16
C LEU A 180 9.27 16.48 6.23
N LEU A 181 7.98 16.57 6.59
CA LEU A 181 7.36 15.63 7.51
C LEU A 181 7.38 14.20 6.95
N GLY A 182 7.06 14.03 5.67
CA GLY A 182 7.12 12.71 5.00
C GLY A 182 8.53 12.12 4.97
N MET A 183 9.56 12.96 4.70
CA MET A 183 10.95 12.54 4.77
C MET A 183 11.36 12.14 6.21
N SER A 184 10.97 12.94 7.20
CA SER A 184 11.26 12.65 8.61
C SER A 184 10.65 11.32 9.07
N LEU A 185 9.40 11.07 8.70
CA LEU A 185 8.73 9.80 9.02
C LEU A 185 9.43 8.60 8.37
N GLN A 186 9.92 8.74 7.14
CA GLN A 186 10.64 7.66 6.47
C GLN A 186 11.97 7.35 7.14
N VAL A 187 12.72 8.37 7.54
CA VAL A 187 14.02 8.21 8.24
C VAL A 187 13.82 7.58 9.63
N THR A 188 12.69 7.88 10.30
CA THR A 188 12.43 7.34 11.65
C THR A 188 11.95 5.89 11.61
N ASN A 189 11.32 5.46 10.51
CA ASN A 189 10.74 4.11 10.35
C ASN A 189 11.64 3.16 9.53
N GLY A 190 12.76 3.61 9.03
CA GLY A 190 13.79 2.80 8.34
C GLY A 190 14.92 2.50 9.27
#